data_2a75a5d75e1b910aa116057ed5d7d5fd
#
_entry.id   2a75a5d75e1b910aa116057ed5d7d5fd
#
_cell.length_a   1.000
_cell.length_b   1.000
_cell.length_c   1.000
_cell.angle_alpha   90.00
_cell.angle_beta   90.00
_cell.angle_gamma   90.00
#
_symmetry.space_group_name_H-M   'P 1'
#
loop_
_entity.id
_entity.type
_entity.pdbx_description
1 polymer ?
#
loop_
_entity_poly.entity_id
_entity_poly.type
_entity_poly.pdbx_seq_one_letter_code
_entity_poly.pdbx_strand_id
1 'polypeptide(L)'
;FPPLDLNDTFWVPWATPKDFAWNAQIVGMGIMVALSCGLIGAFIVARKLALMGDAISHGILPGLAIAFISTQSKALFPMFIGACGAGLLCSFCIEWLHKKTPLKMDAALGLTFTSFFALGVLLITQMGNNAHIDAECLLYGEIGFTPLAESIYWGSIEIGSRPLLSIGLVTLVIILVITVFYKQLMVTSFDQTLSVSLGLSVRTIHYGLMLLLAITIVASFESVGVILVIAMLIFPSTTASFFFTRMPAILFCSVPLSIFY
;
A
#
# COMPACT_ATOMS: atom_id res chain seq x y z
N PHE A 1 -8.39 -19.10 29.54
CA PHE A 1 -9.03 -18.19 28.57
C PHE A 1 -10.44 -17.93 29.08
N PRO A 2 -10.91 -16.67 29.17
CA PRO A 2 -12.31 -16.40 29.50
C PRO A 2 -13.21 -17.01 28.41
N PRO A 3 -14.42 -17.47 28.76
CA PRO A 3 -15.36 -18.02 27.78
C PRO A 3 -15.65 -16.93 26.74
N LEU A 4 -15.63 -17.30 25.46
CA LEU A 4 -16.00 -16.42 24.35
C LEU A 4 -17.48 -16.08 24.48
N ASP A 5 -17.77 -14.90 25.01
CA ASP A 5 -19.13 -14.34 24.96
C ASP A 5 -19.26 -13.55 23.68
N LEU A 6 -20.09 -14.10 22.76
CA LEU A 6 -20.33 -13.47 21.44
C LEU A 6 -21.00 -12.10 21.58
N ASN A 7 -21.79 -11.89 22.65
CA ASN A 7 -22.42 -10.61 22.90
C ASN A 7 -21.37 -9.54 23.26
N ASP A 8 -20.47 -9.87 24.17
CA ASP A 8 -19.40 -8.95 24.59
C ASP A 8 -18.41 -8.67 23.46
N THR A 9 -18.17 -9.65 22.59
CA THR A 9 -17.21 -9.50 21.48
C THR A 9 -17.79 -8.69 20.32
N PHE A 10 -19.07 -8.90 19.95
CA PHE A 10 -19.64 -8.30 18.73
C PHE A 10 -20.60 -7.13 18.99
N TRP A 11 -21.32 -7.08 20.11
CA TRP A 11 -22.35 -6.07 20.35
C TRP A 11 -21.93 -4.96 21.32
N VAL A 12 -21.24 -5.31 22.40
CA VAL A 12 -20.80 -4.33 23.40
C VAL A 12 -19.90 -3.23 22.80
N PRO A 13 -18.95 -3.53 21.89
CA PRO A 13 -18.13 -2.49 21.25
C PRO A 13 -18.91 -1.42 20.47
N TRP A 14 -20.16 -1.68 20.11
CA TRP A 14 -21.01 -0.76 19.37
C TRP A 14 -22.15 -0.14 20.22
N ALA A 15 -22.22 -0.49 21.48
CA ALA A 15 -23.35 -0.12 22.35
C ALA A 15 -23.30 1.34 22.81
N THR A 16 -22.10 1.91 23.02
CA THR A 16 -21.97 3.31 23.46
C THR A 16 -21.61 4.22 22.29
N PRO A 17 -22.08 5.50 22.25
CA PRO A 17 -21.77 6.43 21.17
C PRO A 17 -20.26 6.69 21.00
N LYS A 18 -19.49 6.65 22.10
CA LYS A 18 -18.04 6.83 22.06
C LYS A 18 -17.34 5.62 21.45
N ASP A 19 -17.69 4.42 21.91
CA ASP A 19 -17.10 3.18 21.39
C ASP A 19 -17.50 2.97 19.93
N PHE A 20 -18.73 3.35 19.56
CA PHE A 20 -19.18 3.34 18.16
C PHE A 20 -18.31 4.25 17.28
N ALA A 21 -18.06 5.50 17.68
CA ALA A 21 -17.22 6.41 16.91
C ALA A 21 -15.77 5.91 16.81
N TRP A 22 -15.24 5.33 17.87
CA TRP A 22 -13.92 4.73 17.92
C TRP A 22 -13.78 3.54 16.94
N ASN A 23 -14.66 2.57 17.07
CA ASN A 23 -14.66 1.39 16.22
C ASN A 23 -14.99 1.71 14.75
N ALA A 24 -15.85 2.70 14.49
CA ALA A 24 -16.15 3.15 13.14
C ALA A 24 -14.92 3.76 12.44
N GLN A 25 -14.02 4.43 13.15
CA GLN A 25 -12.76 4.92 12.59
C GLN A 25 -11.82 3.77 12.23
N ILE A 26 -11.70 2.75 13.09
CA ILE A 26 -10.87 1.56 12.83
C ILE A 26 -11.38 0.79 11.60
N VAL A 27 -12.69 0.51 11.55
CA VAL A 27 -13.32 -0.18 10.42
C VAL A 27 -13.25 0.68 9.15
N GLY A 28 -13.47 1.98 9.24
CA GLY A 28 -13.32 2.91 8.13
C GLY A 28 -11.91 2.91 7.56
N MET A 29 -10.89 2.87 8.42
CA MET A 29 -9.50 2.75 8.03
C MET A 29 -9.24 1.44 7.28
N GLY A 30 -9.68 0.31 7.84
CA GLY A 30 -9.55 -1.00 7.19
C GLY A 30 -10.22 -1.05 5.82
N ILE A 31 -11.43 -0.50 5.68
CA ILE A 31 -12.15 -0.43 4.41
C ILE A 31 -11.38 0.42 3.38
N MET A 32 -10.84 1.59 3.76
CA MET A 32 -10.09 2.45 2.84
C MET A 32 -8.80 1.77 2.34
N VAL A 33 -8.06 1.10 3.25
CA VAL A 33 -6.88 0.32 2.87
C VAL A 33 -7.28 -0.84 1.95
N ALA A 34 -8.32 -1.58 2.30
CA ALA A 34 -8.82 -2.70 1.52
C ALA A 34 -9.22 -2.28 0.09
N LEU A 35 -9.95 -1.15 -0.04
CA LEU A 35 -10.35 -0.59 -1.33
C LEU A 35 -9.14 -0.23 -2.19
N SER A 36 -8.18 0.50 -1.64
CA SER A 36 -6.99 0.94 -2.36
C SER A 36 -6.12 -0.24 -2.78
N CYS A 37 -5.87 -1.19 -1.88
CA CYS A 37 -5.08 -2.39 -2.14
C CYS A 37 -5.78 -3.32 -3.14
N GLY A 38 -7.08 -3.57 -2.99
CA GLY A 38 -7.85 -4.43 -3.89
C GLY A 38 -7.89 -3.91 -5.33
N LEU A 39 -8.06 -2.59 -5.50
CA LEU A 39 -8.09 -1.96 -6.83
C LEU A 39 -6.72 -2.04 -7.53
N ILE A 40 -5.64 -1.72 -6.86
CA ILE A 40 -4.29 -1.78 -7.44
C ILE A 40 -3.84 -3.23 -7.60
N GLY A 41 -4.12 -4.08 -6.61
CA GLY A 41 -3.78 -5.49 -6.61
C GLY A 41 -4.31 -6.23 -7.83
N ALA A 42 -5.55 -5.92 -8.27
CA ALA A 42 -6.13 -6.51 -9.47
C ALA A 42 -5.27 -6.27 -10.72
N PHE A 43 -4.71 -5.08 -10.91
CA PHE A 43 -3.82 -4.80 -12.04
C PHE A 43 -2.44 -5.42 -11.87
N ILE A 44 -1.89 -5.44 -10.66
CA ILE A 44 -0.59 -6.05 -10.36
C ILE A 44 -0.63 -7.56 -10.57
N VAL A 45 -1.68 -8.24 -10.08
CA VAL A 45 -1.89 -9.69 -10.27
C VAL A 45 -2.12 -10.01 -11.75
N ALA A 46 -2.93 -9.21 -12.47
CA ALA A 46 -3.16 -9.39 -13.90
C ALA A 46 -1.87 -9.28 -14.74
N ARG A 47 -0.92 -8.45 -14.31
CA ARG A 47 0.42 -8.32 -14.92
C ARG A 47 1.43 -9.37 -14.45
N LYS A 48 1.05 -10.29 -13.57
CA LYS A 48 1.93 -11.29 -12.94
C LYS A 48 3.10 -10.67 -12.15
N LEU A 49 2.85 -9.52 -11.54
CA LEU A 49 3.83 -8.75 -10.77
C LEU A 49 3.49 -8.76 -9.27
N ALA A 50 2.82 -9.80 -8.77
CA ALA A 50 2.38 -9.87 -7.38
C ALA A 50 3.53 -9.63 -6.37
N LEU A 51 4.71 -10.18 -6.64
CA LEU A 51 5.89 -10.00 -5.78
C LEU A 51 6.49 -8.58 -5.82
N MET A 52 6.09 -7.72 -6.78
CA MET A 52 6.53 -6.32 -6.82
C MET A 52 6.02 -5.52 -5.62
N GLY A 53 4.83 -5.84 -5.11
CA GLY A 53 4.29 -5.22 -3.91
C GLY A 53 5.21 -5.44 -2.71
N ASP A 54 5.63 -6.69 -2.51
CA ASP A 54 6.56 -7.06 -1.45
C ASP A 54 7.94 -6.38 -1.61
N ALA A 55 8.49 -6.43 -2.82
CA ALA A 55 9.77 -5.79 -3.13
C ALA A 55 9.76 -4.27 -2.88
N ILE A 56 8.68 -3.59 -3.26
CA ILE A 56 8.54 -2.14 -3.02
C ILE A 56 8.36 -1.86 -1.53
N SER A 57 7.56 -2.65 -0.80
CA SER A 57 7.32 -2.46 0.63
C SER A 57 8.62 -2.47 1.44
N HIS A 58 9.52 -3.38 1.15
CA HIS A 58 10.84 -3.42 1.77
C HIS A 58 11.82 -2.41 1.16
N GLY A 59 11.66 -2.10 -0.13
CA GLY A 59 12.49 -1.16 -0.86
C GLY A 59 12.31 0.31 -0.49
N ILE A 60 11.24 0.67 0.23
CA ILE A 60 11.00 2.05 0.67
C ILE A 60 11.84 2.47 1.89
N LEU A 61 12.36 1.51 2.67
CA LEU A 61 13.09 1.79 3.90
C LEU A 61 14.27 2.78 3.75
N PRO A 62 15.17 2.66 2.75
CA PRO A 62 16.25 3.62 2.59
C PRO A 62 15.75 5.03 2.26
N GLY A 63 14.61 5.15 1.57
CA GLY A 63 13.99 6.44 1.30
C GLY A 63 13.44 7.12 2.54
N LEU A 64 12.81 6.35 3.43
CA LEU A 64 12.38 6.84 4.75
C LEU A 64 13.57 7.31 5.59
N ALA A 65 14.65 6.50 5.64
CA ALA A 65 15.86 6.85 6.36
C ALA A 65 16.51 8.13 5.83
N ILE A 66 16.67 8.27 4.51
CA ILE A 66 17.25 9.46 3.88
C ILE A 66 16.37 10.69 4.12
N ALA A 67 15.05 10.55 3.99
CA ALA A 67 14.12 11.66 4.26
C ALA A 67 14.23 12.12 5.71
N PHE A 68 14.30 11.21 6.66
CA PHE A 68 14.48 11.55 8.08
C PHE A 68 15.84 12.21 8.35
N ILE A 69 16.93 11.69 7.77
CA ILE A 69 18.29 12.28 7.92
C ILE A 69 18.30 13.72 7.40
N SER A 70 17.67 13.98 6.26
CA SER A 70 17.68 15.29 5.61
C SER A 70 16.83 16.32 6.32
N THR A 71 15.72 15.93 6.91
CA THR A 71 14.76 16.84 7.54
C THR A 71 14.86 16.91 9.06
N GLN A 72 15.50 15.91 9.67
CA GLN A 72 15.56 15.74 11.15
C GLN A 72 14.17 15.82 11.80
N SER A 73 13.13 15.53 11.03
CA SER A 73 11.73 15.66 11.43
C SER A 73 10.96 14.42 10.98
N LYS A 74 10.01 13.97 11.80
CA LYS A 74 9.03 12.93 11.46
C LYS A 74 7.83 13.49 10.68
N ALA A 75 8.00 14.64 9.98
CA ALA A 75 6.94 15.20 9.17
C ALA A 75 6.51 14.21 8.07
N LEU A 76 5.20 14.00 7.96
CA LEU A 76 4.61 13.02 7.06
C LEU A 76 5.01 13.26 5.59
N PHE A 77 4.98 14.50 5.14
CA PHE A 77 5.18 14.85 3.73
C PHE A 77 6.58 14.53 3.20
N PRO A 78 7.70 14.92 3.84
CA PRO A 78 9.04 14.54 3.39
C PRO A 78 9.27 13.03 3.41
N MET A 79 8.78 12.35 4.47
CA MET A 79 8.92 10.89 4.59
C MET A 79 8.15 10.18 3.47
N PHE A 80 6.95 10.67 3.15
CA PHE A 80 6.14 10.14 2.05
C PHE A 80 6.84 10.27 0.69
N ILE A 81 7.43 11.44 0.39
CA ILE A 81 8.19 11.68 -0.85
C ILE A 81 9.42 10.77 -0.91
N GLY A 82 10.18 10.67 0.19
CA GLY A 82 11.35 9.82 0.26
C GLY A 82 11.03 8.35 0.03
N ALA A 83 9.98 7.85 0.66
CA ALA A 83 9.51 6.48 0.50
C ALA A 83 9.02 6.19 -0.92
N CYS A 84 8.20 7.07 -1.51
CA CYS A 84 7.73 6.95 -2.90
C CYS A 84 8.91 6.99 -3.89
N GLY A 85 9.88 7.88 -3.67
CA GLY A 85 11.09 7.96 -4.48
C GLY A 85 11.92 6.68 -4.44
N ALA A 86 12.12 6.11 -3.24
CA ALA A 86 12.84 4.84 -3.10
C ALA A 86 12.07 3.66 -3.70
N GLY A 87 10.75 3.61 -3.55
CA GLY A 87 9.90 2.60 -4.18
C GLY A 87 9.98 2.62 -5.71
N LEU A 88 9.97 3.82 -6.32
CA LEU A 88 10.18 3.97 -7.76
C LEU A 88 11.59 3.58 -8.19
N LEU A 89 12.61 3.97 -7.43
CA LEU A 89 14.00 3.58 -7.67
C LEU A 89 14.17 2.05 -7.58
N CYS A 90 13.59 1.41 -6.58
CA CYS A 90 13.58 -0.04 -6.43
C CYS A 90 12.95 -0.70 -7.65
N SER A 91 11.76 -0.26 -8.06
CA SER A 91 11.09 -0.75 -9.27
C SER A 91 11.93 -0.56 -10.54
N PHE A 92 12.55 0.60 -10.70
CA PHE A 92 13.46 0.87 -11.80
C PHE A 92 14.68 -0.06 -11.81
N CYS A 93 15.31 -0.27 -10.65
CA CYS A 93 16.46 -1.17 -10.51
C CYS A 93 16.10 -2.62 -10.86
N ILE A 94 14.94 -3.10 -10.41
CA ILE A 94 14.43 -4.44 -10.75
C ILE A 94 14.30 -4.61 -12.26
N GLU A 95 13.64 -3.67 -12.93
CA GLU A 95 13.48 -3.73 -14.39
C GLU A 95 14.81 -3.60 -15.14
N TRP A 96 15.66 -2.71 -14.68
CA TRP A 96 16.99 -2.50 -15.29
C TRP A 96 17.82 -3.77 -15.20
N LEU A 97 17.84 -4.39 -14.01
CA LEU A 97 18.57 -5.63 -13.76
C LEU A 97 18.02 -6.77 -14.63
N HIS A 98 16.70 -6.95 -14.66
CA HIS A 98 16.05 -7.96 -15.48
C HIS A 98 16.30 -7.79 -16.99
N LYS A 99 16.33 -6.53 -17.49
CA LYS A 99 16.55 -6.26 -18.92
C LYS A 99 18.02 -6.34 -19.34
N LYS A 100 18.97 -6.07 -18.44
CA LYS A 100 20.39 -6.00 -18.76
C LYS A 100 21.15 -7.28 -18.42
N THR A 101 20.58 -8.15 -17.61
CA THR A 101 21.20 -9.41 -17.19
C THR A 101 20.31 -10.61 -17.56
N PRO A 102 20.86 -11.83 -17.69
CA PRO A 102 20.06 -13.03 -17.94
C PRO A 102 19.26 -13.52 -16.72
N LEU A 103 19.08 -12.68 -15.71
CA LEU A 103 18.37 -13.03 -14.49
C LEU A 103 16.86 -13.14 -14.74
N LYS A 104 16.24 -14.16 -14.15
CA LYS A 104 14.78 -14.24 -14.08
C LYS A 104 14.23 -13.10 -13.23
N MET A 105 12.98 -12.70 -13.50
CA MET A 105 12.31 -11.59 -12.80
C MET A 105 12.34 -11.76 -11.28
N ASP A 106 12.07 -12.98 -10.79
CA ASP A 106 12.04 -13.28 -9.36
C ASP A 106 13.43 -13.13 -8.69
N ALA A 107 14.51 -13.49 -9.40
CA ALA A 107 15.87 -13.31 -8.91
C ALA A 107 16.27 -11.82 -8.88
N ALA A 108 15.85 -11.04 -9.90
CA ALA A 108 16.09 -9.60 -9.92
C ALA A 108 15.32 -8.89 -8.80
N LEU A 109 14.07 -9.30 -8.54
CA LEU A 109 13.28 -8.85 -7.40
C LEU A 109 13.99 -9.13 -6.09
N GLY A 110 14.34 -10.41 -5.82
CA GLY A 110 14.99 -10.82 -4.58
C GLY A 110 16.29 -10.06 -4.31
N LEU A 111 17.16 -9.95 -5.33
CA LEU A 111 18.45 -9.25 -5.20
C LEU A 111 18.27 -7.77 -4.91
N THR A 112 17.33 -7.11 -5.61
CA THR A 112 17.13 -5.67 -5.46
C THR A 112 16.50 -5.34 -4.11
N PHE A 113 15.42 -6.01 -3.71
CA PHE A 113 14.77 -5.66 -2.45
C PHE A 113 15.64 -5.96 -1.24
N THR A 114 16.39 -7.07 -1.22
CA THR A 114 17.32 -7.37 -0.13
C THR A 114 18.44 -6.35 -0.03
N SER A 115 18.96 -5.87 -1.16
CA SER A 115 19.96 -4.81 -1.18
C SER A 115 19.42 -3.48 -0.64
N PHE A 116 18.20 -3.09 -1.06
CA PHE A 116 17.55 -1.88 -0.57
C PHE A 116 17.20 -2.00 0.92
N PHE A 117 16.67 -3.14 1.33
CA PHE A 117 16.37 -3.40 2.74
C PHE A 117 17.62 -3.29 3.61
N ALA A 118 18.71 -3.98 3.23
CA ALA A 118 19.97 -3.94 3.95
C ALA A 118 20.54 -2.51 4.04
N LEU A 119 20.44 -1.74 2.94
CA LEU A 119 20.86 -0.34 2.92
C LEU A 119 19.96 0.51 3.86
N GLY A 120 18.66 0.29 3.86
CA GLY A 120 17.74 0.97 4.76
C GLY A 120 18.05 0.69 6.23
N VAL A 121 18.23 -0.58 6.60
CA VAL A 121 18.58 -0.99 7.96
C VAL A 121 19.93 -0.39 8.38
N LEU A 122 20.92 -0.41 7.49
CA LEU A 122 22.24 0.18 7.77
C LEU A 122 22.14 1.69 8.03
N LEU A 123 21.37 2.41 7.23
CA LEU A 123 21.14 3.85 7.43
C LEU A 123 20.45 4.13 8.77
N ILE A 124 19.38 3.38 9.10
CA ILE A 124 18.64 3.53 10.35
C ILE A 124 19.57 3.22 11.55
N THR A 125 20.37 2.16 11.48
CA THR A 125 21.28 1.77 12.55
C THR A 125 22.38 2.81 12.79
N GLN A 126 22.89 3.46 11.74
CA GLN A 126 23.86 4.53 11.88
C GLN A 126 23.32 5.82 12.52
N MET A 127 21.99 6.00 12.51
CA MET A 127 21.34 7.16 13.14
C MET A 127 21.37 7.08 14.68
N GLY A 128 21.71 5.93 15.25
CA GLY A 128 21.88 5.73 16.68
C GLY A 128 20.60 5.94 17.50
N ASN A 129 20.76 6.06 18.82
CA ASN A 129 19.67 6.17 19.80
C ASN A 129 18.73 7.40 19.62
N ASN A 130 18.99 8.30 18.69
CA ASN A 130 18.19 9.49 18.47
C ASN A 130 16.97 9.29 17.56
N ALA A 131 16.92 8.15 16.86
CA ALA A 131 15.77 7.78 16.04
C ALA A 131 15.11 6.54 16.66
N HIS A 132 14.11 6.75 17.52
CA HIS A 132 13.19 5.68 17.92
C HIS A 132 12.29 5.32 16.71
N ILE A 133 12.90 4.80 15.65
CA ILE A 133 12.21 4.14 14.55
C ILE A 133 12.40 2.66 14.79
N ASP A 134 11.50 2.06 15.58
CA ASP A 134 11.46 0.63 15.74
C ASP A 134 11.01 -0.01 14.44
N ALA A 135 11.92 -0.75 13.80
CA ALA A 135 11.61 -1.50 12.58
C ALA A 135 10.45 -2.50 12.81
N GLU A 136 10.27 -2.97 14.04
CA GLU A 136 9.17 -3.86 14.41
C GLU A 136 7.81 -3.14 14.38
N CYS A 137 7.72 -1.92 14.90
CA CYS A 137 6.51 -1.11 14.87
C CYS A 137 6.08 -0.81 13.41
N LEU A 138 7.05 -0.57 12.55
CA LEU A 138 6.85 -0.37 11.11
C LEU A 138 6.32 -1.63 10.39
N LEU A 139 6.69 -2.84 10.81
CA LEU A 139 6.29 -4.09 10.17
C LEU A 139 4.87 -4.53 10.56
N TYR A 140 4.49 -4.33 11.81
CA TYR A 140 3.23 -4.88 12.33
C TYR A 140 2.04 -3.92 12.20
N GLY A 141 2.27 -2.60 12.18
CA GLY A 141 1.22 -1.59 12.17
C GLY A 141 0.31 -1.68 13.39
N GLU A 142 -0.38 -0.63 13.71
CA GLU A 142 -1.24 -0.57 14.89
C GLU A 142 -2.59 0.08 14.55
N ILE A 143 -3.39 -0.61 13.73
CA ILE A 143 -4.70 -0.07 13.27
C ILE A 143 -5.61 0.30 14.45
N GLY A 144 -5.51 -0.41 15.57
CA GLY A 144 -6.28 -0.13 16.80
C GLY A 144 -5.97 1.21 17.45
N PHE A 145 -4.79 1.79 17.19
CA PHE A 145 -4.40 3.11 17.71
C PHE A 145 -4.76 4.26 16.75
N THR A 146 -5.33 3.97 15.59
CA THR A 146 -5.79 5.01 14.63
C THR A 146 -6.66 6.10 15.28
N PRO A 147 -7.61 5.79 16.18
CA PRO A 147 -8.41 6.82 16.84
C PRO A 147 -7.67 7.67 17.89
N LEU A 148 -6.51 7.19 18.38
CA LEU A 148 -5.64 7.92 19.32
C LEU A 148 -4.73 8.92 18.62
N ALA A 149 -4.59 8.83 17.29
CA ALA A 149 -3.82 9.79 16.52
C ALA A 149 -4.49 11.17 16.55
N GLU A 150 -3.71 12.22 16.26
CA GLU A 150 -4.21 13.59 16.22
C GLU A 150 -5.46 13.72 15.37
N SER A 151 -6.57 14.11 16.00
CA SER A 151 -7.83 14.37 15.30
C SER A 151 -7.78 15.72 14.59
N ILE A 152 -8.27 15.77 13.36
CA ILE A 152 -8.42 17.02 12.62
C ILE A 152 -9.83 17.57 12.85
N TYR A 153 -9.88 18.82 13.35
CA TYR A 153 -11.13 19.54 13.57
C TYR A 153 -11.35 20.57 12.45
N TRP A 154 -12.54 20.58 11.88
CA TRP A 154 -12.98 21.66 11.01
C TRP A 154 -14.10 22.44 11.73
N GLY A 155 -13.70 23.49 12.40
CA GLY A 155 -14.59 24.22 13.30
C GLY A 155 -14.91 23.42 14.57
N SER A 156 -16.17 23.12 14.79
CA SER A 156 -16.65 22.33 15.95
C SER A 156 -16.92 20.86 15.63
N ILE A 157 -16.65 20.40 14.40
CA ILE A 157 -16.90 19.02 13.98
C ILE A 157 -15.57 18.28 13.89
N GLU A 158 -15.47 17.16 14.59
CA GLU A 158 -14.36 16.21 14.47
C GLU A 158 -14.56 15.39 13.19
N ILE A 159 -13.66 15.56 12.22
CA ILE A 159 -13.75 14.87 10.91
C ILE A 159 -13.15 13.47 10.98
N GLY A 160 -12.20 13.26 11.89
CA GLY A 160 -11.54 11.98 12.10
C GLY A 160 -10.05 12.11 12.34
N SER A 161 -9.39 10.98 12.52
CA SER A 161 -7.96 10.92 12.76
C SER A 161 -7.17 11.29 11.49
N ARG A 162 -6.00 11.90 11.67
CA ARG A 162 -5.11 12.30 10.58
C ARG A 162 -4.73 11.15 9.63
N PRO A 163 -4.41 9.92 10.11
CA PRO A 163 -4.15 8.78 9.24
C PRO A 163 -5.36 8.39 8.38
N LEU A 164 -6.58 8.45 8.95
CA LEU A 164 -7.81 8.13 8.22
C LEU A 164 -8.03 9.08 7.05
N LEU A 165 -7.80 10.37 7.23
CA LEU A 165 -7.94 11.37 6.16
C LEU A 165 -6.85 11.21 5.09
N SER A 166 -5.62 10.88 5.50
CA SER A 166 -4.51 10.63 4.58
C SER A 166 -4.82 9.46 3.65
N ILE A 167 -5.20 8.30 4.20
CA ILE A 167 -5.54 7.12 3.38
C ILE A 167 -6.82 7.34 2.57
N GLY A 168 -7.81 8.06 3.10
CA GLY A 168 -9.02 8.43 2.38
C GLY A 168 -8.73 9.25 1.13
N LEU A 169 -7.84 10.25 1.24
CA LEU A 169 -7.40 11.04 0.09
C LEU A 169 -6.64 10.20 -0.93
N VAL A 170 -5.73 9.34 -0.47
CA VAL A 170 -4.99 8.41 -1.35
C VAL A 170 -5.95 7.46 -2.06
N THR A 171 -6.90 6.86 -1.35
CA THR A 171 -7.91 5.97 -1.94
C THR A 171 -8.73 6.69 -3.00
N LEU A 172 -9.13 7.95 -2.74
CA LEU A 172 -9.87 8.76 -3.71
C LEU A 172 -9.02 9.04 -4.97
N VAL A 173 -7.74 9.38 -4.81
CA VAL A 173 -6.82 9.57 -5.94
C VAL A 173 -6.68 8.28 -6.74
N ILE A 174 -6.54 7.13 -6.09
CA ILE A 174 -6.44 5.82 -6.74
C ILE A 174 -7.69 5.52 -7.56
N ILE A 175 -8.88 5.68 -6.97
CA ILE A 175 -10.15 5.48 -7.67
C ILE A 175 -10.24 6.39 -8.89
N LEU A 176 -9.88 7.67 -8.74
CA LEU A 176 -9.91 8.64 -9.83
C LEU A 176 -8.93 8.25 -10.96
N VAL A 177 -7.70 7.93 -10.62
CA VAL A 177 -6.69 7.55 -11.64
C VAL A 177 -7.09 6.25 -12.34
N ILE A 178 -7.54 5.24 -11.59
CA ILE A 178 -7.98 3.97 -12.18
C ILE A 178 -9.19 4.18 -13.09
N THR A 179 -10.17 4.98 -12.70
CA THR A 179 -11.37 5.24 -13.52
C THR A 179 -11.03 6.01 -14.80
N VAL A 180 -10.20 7.05 -14.70
CA VAL A 180 -9.77 7.85 -15.87
C VAL A 180 -8.91 7.03 -16.83
N PHE A 181 -7.94 6.30 -16.30
CA PHE A 181 -6.97 5.53 -17.09
C PHE A 181 -7.32 4.05 -17.24
N TYR A 182 -8.56 3.65 -16.90
CA TYR A 182 -8.99 2.26 -16.92
C TYR A 182 -8.68 1.54 -18.22
N LYS A 183 -9.03 2.15 -19.37
CA LYS A 183 -8.82 1.55 -20.70
C LYS A 183 -7.33 1.35 -21.01
N GLN A 184 -6.51 2.34 -20.70
CA GLN A 184 -5.05 2.27 -20.92
C GLN A 184 -4.42 1.21 -20.02
N LEU A 185 -4.78 1.17 -18.73
CA LEU A 185 -4.31 0.18 -17.78
C LEU A 185 -4.72 -1.23 -18.19
N MET A 186 -5.95 -1.41 -18.64
CA MET A 186 -6.47 -2.70 -19.10
C MET A 186 -5.70 -3.20 -20.34
N VAL A 187 -5.60 -2.39 -21.39
CA VAL A 187 -4.93 -2.78 -22.64
C VAL A 187 -3.45 -3.11 -22.38
N THR A 188 -2.74 -2.27 -21.62
CA THR A 188 -1.32 -2.51 -21.31
C THR A 188 -1.09 -3.71 -20.38
N SER A 189 -2.10 -4.16 -19.65
CA SER A 189 -1.98 -5.32 -18.77
C SER A 189 -2.13 -6.65 -19.52
N PHE A 190 -2.92 -6.68 -20.59
CA PHE A 190 -3.20 -7.90 -21.35
C PHE A 190 -2.41 -8.01 -22.64
N ASP A 191 -2.24 -6.91 -23.37
CA ASP A 191 -1.57 -6.93 -24.67
C ASP A 191 -0.68 -5.67 -24.85
N GLN A 192 0.61 -5.88 -24.61
CA GLN A 192 1.61 -4.84 -24.80
C GLN A 192 1.81 -4.47 -26.27
N THR A 193 1.64 -5.43 -27.19
CA THR A 193 1.81 -5.23 -28.64
C THR A 193 0.70 -4.33 -29.17
N LEU A 194 -0.54 -4.61 -28.79
CA LEU A 194 -1.69 -3.77 -29.11
C LEU A 194 -1.53 -2.37 -28.51
N SER A 195 -1.02 -2.26 -27.30
CA SER A 195 -0.78 -0.96 -26.63
C SER A 195 0.17 -0.07 -27.44
N VAL A 196 1.25 -0.65 -27.92
CA VAL A 196 2.22 0.09 -28.78
C VAL A 196 1.60 0.50 -30.11
N SER A 197 0.80 -0.36 -30.74
CA SER A 197 0.13 -0.04 -32.00
C SER A 197 -0.93 1.06 -31.86
N LEU A 198 -1.53 1.20 -30.68
CA LEU A 198 -2.44 2.30 -30.32
C LEU A 198 -1.71 3.59 -29.92
N GLY A 199 -0.37 3.63 -29.98
CA GLY A 199 0.42 4.79 -29.60
C GLY A 199 0.54 5.02 -28.10
N LEU A 200 0.17 4.04 -27.26
CA LEU A 200 0.28 4.16 -25.81
C LEU A 200 1.72 3.88 -25.36
N SER A 201 2.23 4.75 -24.49
CA SER A 201 3.54 4.52 -23.85
C SER A 201 3.41 3.49 -22.72
N VAL A 202 3.67 2.22 -23.04
CA VAL A 202 3.63 1.11 -22.09
C VAL A 202 4.52 1.38 -20.86
N ARG A 203 5.69 2.01 -21.10
CA ARG A 203 6.64 2.35 -20.04
C ARG A 203 6.05 3.37 -19.05
N THR A 204 5.43 4.44 -19.54
CA THR A 204 4.83 5.48 -18.69
C THR A 204 3.69 4.91 -17.85
N ILE A 205 2.85 4.06 -18.43
CA ILE A 205 1.73 3.43 -17.73
C ILE A 205 2.24 2.43 -16.68
N HIS A 206 3.33 1.71 -16.97
CA HIS A 206 3.95 0.80 -16.03
C HIS A 206 4.50 1.54 -14.79
N TYR A 207 5.33 2.58 -15.01
CA TYR A 207 5.87 3.37 -13.89
C TYR A 207 4.78 4.16 -13.15
N GLY A 208 3.74 4.60 -13.85
CA GLY A 208 2.55 5.19 -13.22
C GLY A 208 1.86 4.22 -12.25
N LEU A 209 1.70 2.96 -12.67
CA LEU A 209 1.13 1.92 -11.79
C LEU A 209 2.04 1.60 -10.61
N MET A 210 3.37 1.55 -10.82
CA MET A 210 4.34 1.35 -9.73
C MET A 210 4.36 2.52 -8.74
N LEU A 211 4.18 3.74 -9.23
CA LEU A 211 4.03 4.92 -8.37
C LEU A 211 2.76 4.83 -7.53
N LEU A 212 1.63 4.47 -8.14
CA LEU A 212 0.37 4.27 -7.40
C LEU A 212 0.50 3.18 -6.35
N LEU A 213 1.17 2.08 -6.69
CA LEU A 213 1.46 1.00 -5.76
C LEU A 213 2.31 1.49 -4.59
N ALA A 214 3.40 2.22 -4.85
CA ALA A 214 4.26 2.78 -3.81
C ALA A 214 3.49 3.76 -2.90
N ILE A 215 2.68 4.64 -3.48
CA ILE A 215 1.82 5.59 -2.74
C ILE A 215 0.85 4.84 -1.82
N THR A 216 0.21 3.77 -2.32
CA THR A 216 -0.72 2.96 -1.52
C THR A 216 -0.01 2.28 -0.36
N ILE A 217 1.12 1.65 -0.63
CA ILE A 217 1.90 0.96 0.40
C ILE A 217 2.33 1.96 1.49
N VAL A 218 2.91 3.10 1.10
CA VAL A 218 3.39 4.11 2.05
C VAL A 218 2.26 4.70 2.88
N ALA A 219 1.10 4.99 2.28
CA ALA A 219 -0.04 5.55 3.00
C ALA A 219 -0.70 4.54 3.96
N SER A 220 -0.70 3.26 3.59
CA SER A 220 -1.28 2.19 4.41
C SER A 220 -0.36 1.68 5.50
N PHE A 221 0.94 1.85 5.31
CA PHE A 221 2.02 1.32 6.14
C PHE A 221 1.95 1.82 7.59
N GLU A 222 1.71 3.12 7.79
CA GLU A 222 1.65 3.76 9.11
C GLU A 222 0.55 3.16 9.99
N SER A 223 -0.55 2.70 9.39
CA SER A 223 -1.73 2.28 10.13
C SER A 223 -1.89 0.76 10.22
N VAL A 224 -1.59 0.05 9.16
CA VAL A 224 -1.94 -1.38 9.02
C VAL A 224 -0.70 -2.28 9.00
N GLY A 225 0.47 -1.69 8.76
CA GLY A 225 1.73 -2.43 8.64
C GLY A 225 1.91 -3.11 7.29
N VAL A 226 3.17 -3.43 6.99
CA VAL A 226 3.59 -3.97 5.69
C VAL A 226 2.95 -5.32 5.38
N ILE A 227 2.94 -6.22 6.34
CA ILE A 227 2.49 -7.61 6.14
C ILE A 227 1.02 -7.65 5.72
N LEU A 228 0.17 -6.89 6.43
CA LEU A 228 -1.26 -6.88 6.13
C LEU A 228 -1.56 -6.15 4.81
N VAL A 229 -0.83 -5.08 4.48
CA VAL A 229 -0.96 -4.38 3.18
C VAL A 229 -0.66 -5.33 2.02
N ILE A 230 0.43 -6.11 2.09
CA ILE A 230 0.78 -7.09 1.04
C ILE A 230 -0.30 -8.17 0.92
N ALA A 231 -0.80 -8.67 2.05
CA ALA A 231 -1.88 -9.66 2.07
C ALA A 231 -3.16 -9.09 1.40
N MET A 232 -3.59 -7.88 1.78
CA MET A 232 -4.75 -7.19 1.22
C MET A 232 -4.58 -6.86 -0.28
N LEU A 233 -3.36 -6.70 -0.75
CA LEU A 233 -3.07 -6.44 -2.16
C LEU A 233 -3.16 -7.71 -3.01
N ILE A 234 -2.63 -8.82 -2.51
CA ILE A 234 -2.45 -10.05 -3.30
C ILE A 234 -3.66 -10.98 -3.18
N PHE A 235 -4.11 -11.29 -1.96
CA PHE A 235 -5.09 -12.34 -1.74
C PHE A 235 -6.46 -12.06 -2.37
N PRO A 236 -7.10 -10.90 -2.16
CA PRO A 236 -8.40 -10.63 -2.76
C PRO A 236 -8.36 -10.65 -4.28
N SER A 237 -7.32 -10.06 -4.85
CA SER A 237 -7.14 -9.97 -6.30
C SER A 237 -6.85 -11.33 -6.94
N THR A 238 -6.04 -12.15 -6.28
CA THR A 238 -5.74 -13.52 -6.73
C THR A 238 -7.00 -14.39 -6.61
N THR A 239 -7.71 -14.33 -5.49
CA THR A 239 -8.97 -15.07 -5.31
C THR A 239 -9.99 -14.69 -6.38
N ALA A 240 -10.17 -13.39 -6.65
CA ALA A 240 -11.05 -12.93 -7.72
C ALA A 240 -10.64 -13.45 -9.10
N SER A 241 -9.34 -13.56 -9.38
CA SER A 241 -8.83 -14.06 -10.65
C SER A 241 -9.05 -15.57 -10.86
N PHE A 242 -9.26 -16.35 -9.80
CA PHE A 242 -9.66 -17.76 -9.92
C PHE A 242 -11.10 -17.94 -10.38
N PHE A 243 -11.99 -17.04 -9.98
CA PHE A 243 -13.41 -17.12 -10.32
C PHE A 243 -13.76 -16.40 -11.62
N PHE A 244 -13.01 -15.37 -11.97
CA PHE A 244 -13.33 -14.50 -13.11
C PHE A 244 -12.13 -14.32 -14.04
N THR A 245 -12.41 -14.39 -15.35
CA THR A 245 -11.40 -14.15 -16.40
C THR A 245 -11.45 -12.75 -16.98
N ARG A 246 -12.55 -12.02 -16.74
CA ARG A 246 -12.74 -10.65 -17.25
C ARG A 246 -12.28 -9.62 -16.22
N MET A 247 -11.41 -8.67 -16.63
CA MET A 247 -10.86 -7.65 -15.74
C MET A 247 -11.92 -6.83 -14.97
N PRO A 248 -13.04 -6.39 -15.57
CA PRO A 248 -14.07 -5.69 -14.82
C PRO A 248 -14.63 -6.54 -13.66
N ALA A 249 -14.87 -7.83 -13.91
CA ALA A 249 -15.39 -8.73 -12.89
C ALA A 249 -14.36 -8.97 -11.77
N ILE A 250 -13.07 -9.09 -12.12
CA ILE A 250 -11.98 -9.20 -11.14
C ILE A 250 -11.94 -7.95 -10.24
N LEU A 251 -12.00 -6.75 -10.82
CA LEU A 251 -12.04 -5.50 -10.06
C LEU A 251 -13.26 -5.42 -9.13
N PHE A 252 -14.44 -5.72 -9.67
CA PHE A 252 -15.68 -5.68 -8.87
C PHE A 252 -15.68 -6.70 -7.73
N CYS A 253 -15.06 -7.87 -7.91
CA CYS A 253 -15.00 -8.90 -6.88
C CYS A 253 -13.81 -8.73 -5.93
N SER A 254 -12.69 -8.17 -6.37
CA SER A 254 -11.54 -7.94 -5.49
C SER A 254 -11.85 -6.95 -4.37
N VAL A 255 -12.69 -5.92 -4.65
CA VAL A 255 -13.08 -4.91 -3.66
C VAL A 255 -13.85 -5.52 -2.48
N PRO A 256 -15.01 -6.20 -2.64
CA PRO A 256 -15.69 -6.80 -1.51
C PRO A 256 -14.88 -7.91 -0.83
N LEU A 257 -14.09 -8.67 -1.60
CA LEU A 257 -13.19 -9.66 -1.01
C LEU A 257 -12.12 -9.01 -0.13
N SER A 258 -11.56 -7.87 -0.53
CA SER A 258 -10.56 -7.17 0.30
C SER A 258 -11.15 -6.57 1.58
N ILE A 259 -12.44 -6.25 1.60
CA ILE A 259 -13.15 -5.81 2.82
C ILE A 259 -13.47 -7.00 3.75
N PHE A 260 -13.62 -8.18 3.17
CA PHE A 260 -13.94 -9.40 3.93
C PHE A 260 -12.70 -10.05 4.56
N TYR A 261 -11.54 -9.91 3.94
CA TYR A 261 -10.24 -10.38 4.47
C TYR A 261 -9.69 -9.45 5.55
#